data_ac50d749c9e3ae435e7963206c30605c
#
_entry.id   ac50d749c9e3ae435e7963206c30605c
#
_cell.length_a   1.000
_cell.length_b   1.000
_cell.length_c   1.000
_cell.angle_alpha   90.00
_cell.angle_beta   90.00
_cell.angle_gamma   90.00
#
_symmetry.space_group_name_H-M   'P 1'
#
loop_
_entity.id
_entity.type
_entity.pdbx_description
1 polymer ?
#
loop_
_entity_poly.entity_id
_entity_poly.type
_entity_poly.pdbx_seq_one_letter_code
_entity_poly.pdbx_strand_id
1 'polypeptide(L)'
;MGGFLSTAQTIPENVLELSQRGLCEKCVARLTGLRKLDVEKFHLPDHNDTCICCCGIMSRFHKILEKAQQALGNYSFNDTQIEMPKKLSEKDDKLLRELKCETSCSLKNHLKSYLQINSKRTKQVATLLVHIKSPTSFFCELEWPNLYITGRYIKRSRQVSHTRFFNGEAISSVESEIISAFNGKFDSPQLHFESAGREDMDVRMLNTGRPFSLTISHPKPNPEADIPLTISQFASDLAYLVPSQLQLSNGVEIFDLKLTEIEPDMKPKHMKAYKCVISTSRPVTDEMIQRLSVENVVVYQRTPTRVAQRREMMTREKVVMKMNAERISPRFLLLTLQTSSGTYIKEFVNSDFGRTSPCLGSLLDPTGVPMECQLLQLDVVQVGAD
;
A
#
# COMPACT_ATOMS: atom_id res chain seq x y z
N MET A 1 19.89 -54.38 -52.74
CA MET A 1 18.53 -53.88 -52.51
C MET A 1 18.24 -54.04 -51.03
N GLY A 2 18.46 -53.00 -50.24
CA GLY A 2 18.16 -52.97 -48.82
C GLY A 2 17.04 -51.96 -48.58
N GLY A 3 15.84 -52.50 -48.36
CA GLY A 3 14.64 -51.67 -48.11
C GLY A 3 14.75 -51.01 -46.74
N PHE A 4 14.77 -49.69 -46.70
CA PHE A 4 14.48 -48.91 -45.49
C PHE A 4 12.99 -49.08 -45.21
N LEU A 5 12.62 -50.00 -44.32
CA LEU A 5 11.31 -49.99 -43.67
C LEU A 5 11.29 -48.78 -42.75
N SER A 6 10.57 -47.73 -43.17
CA SER A 6 10.18 -46.67 -42.25
C SER A 6 9.30 -47.26 -41.18
N THR A 7 9.79 -47.43 -40.00
CA THR A 7 8.99 -47.75 -38.81
C THR A 7 8.03 -46.56 -38.62
N ALA A 8 6.78 -46.74 -39.03
CA ALA A 8 5.70 -45.83 -38.68
C ALA A 8 5.67 -45.76 -37.16
N GLN A 9 6.09 -44.65 -36.58
CA GLN A 9 6.01 -44.42 -35.14
C GLN A 9 4.52 -44.48 -34.75
N THR A 10 4.15 -45.46 -33.95
CA THR A 10 2.79 -45.58 -33.43
C THR A 10 2.47 -44.35 -32.60
N ILE A 11 1.42 -43.61 -32.96
CA ILE A 11 0.96 -42.45 -32.20
C ILE A 11 0.48 -42.89 -30.83
N PRO A 12 1.00 -42.37 -29.72
CA PRO A 12 0.51 -42.70 -28.39
C PRO A 12 -1.00 -42.40 -28.26
N GLU A 13 -1.74 -43.28 -27.64
CA GLU A 13 -3.19 -43.20 -27.52
C GLU A 13 -3.67 -41.88 -26.91
N ASN A 14 -3.01 -41.40 -25.87
CA ASN A 14 -3.28 -40.09 -25.24
C ASN A 14 -3.06 -38.91 -26.18
N VAL A 15 -2.09 -38.99 -27.08
CA VAL A 15 -1.81 -37.92 -28.09
C VAL A 15 -2.96 -37.89 -29.12
N LEU A 16 -3.38 -39.07 -29.58
CA LEU A 16 -4.46 -39.19 -30.56
C LEU A 16 -5.80 -38.70 -29.95
N GLU A 17 -6.11 -39.10 -28.73
CA GLU A 17 -7.31 -38.68 -28.01
C GLU A 17 -7.37 -37.14 -27.85
N LEU A 18 -6.29 -36.50 -27.41
CA LEU A 18 -6.25 -35.07 -27.23
C LEU A 18 -6.41 -34.33 -28.58
N SER A 19 -5.80 -34.81 -29.63
CA SER A 19 -5.96 -34.27 -30.98
C SER A 19 -7.40 -34.37 -31.47
N GLN A 20 -8.03 -35.53 -31.30
CA GLN A 20 -9.43 -35.77 -31.68
C GLN A 20 -10.40 -34.88 -30.88
N ARG A 21 -10.04 -34.49 -29.66
CA ARG A 21 -10.78 -33.49 -28.86
C ARG A 21 -10.62 -32.06 -29.37
N GLY A 22 -9.86 -31.79 -30.44
CA GLY A 22 -9.68 -30.51 -31.04
C GLY A 22 -8.58 -29.65 -30.39
N LEU A 23 -7.57 -30.27 -29.81
CA LEU A 23 -6.39 -29.56 -29.30
C LEU A 23 -5.34 -29.38 -30.39
N CYS A 24 -4.70 -28.19 -30.45
CA CYS A 24 -3.56 -27.99 -31.34
C CYS A 24 -2.33 -28.76 -30.86
N GLU A 25 -1.40 -29.06 -31.78
CA GLU A 25 -0.16 -29.80 -31.49
C GLU A 25 0.61 -29.25 -30.28
N LYS A 26 0.68 -27.92 -30.14
CA LYS A 26 1.36 -27.27 -29.02
C LYS A 26 0.69 -27.55 -27.68
N CYS A 27 -0.65 -27.60 -27.62
CA CYS A 27 -1.38 -27.98 -26.43
C CYS A 27 -1.23 -29.47 -26.15
N VAL A 28 -1.22 -30.32 -27.15
CA VAL A 28 -0.95 -31.74 -27.01
C VAL A 28 0.45 -31.96 -26.42
N ALA A 29 1.48 -31.36 -26.98
CA ALA A 29 2.85 -31.47 -26.48
C ALA A 29 2.94 -30.98 -25.02
N ARG A 30 2.34 -29.84 -24.69
CA ARG A 30 2.32 -29.29 -23.33
C ARG A 30 1.67 -30.24 -22.30
N LEU A 31 0.56 -30.84 -22.65
CA LEU A 31 -0.24 -31.70 -21.75
C LEU A 31 0.27 -33.13 -21.64
N THR A 32 0.98 -33.62 -22.65
CA THR A 32 1.56 -34.96 -22.64
C THR A 32 3.00 -34.98 -22.16
N GLY A 33 3.64 -33.82 -22.00
CA GLY A 33 5.06 -33.72 -21.65
C GLY A 33 6.02 -34.10 -22.79
N LEU A 34 5.50 -34.37 -23.98
CA LEU A 34 6.32 -34.68 -25.16
C LEU A 34 6.98 -33.42 -25.71
N ARG A 35 8.17 -33.58 -26.31
CA ARG A 35 8.79 -32.47 -27.02
C ARG A 35 7.97 -32.11 -28.27
N LYS A 36 7.87 -30.83 -28.59
CA LYS A 36 7.13 -30.34 -29.78
C LYS A 36 7.55 -31.06 -31.06
N LEU A 37 8.85 -31.23 -31.31
CA LEU A 37 9.40 -31.96 -32.46
C LEU A 37 8.95 -33.42 -32.56
N ASP A 38 8.63 -34.03 -31.44
CA ASP A 38 8.16 -35.43 -31.45
C ASP A 38 6.66 -35.50 -31.77
N VAL A 39 5.88 -34.49 -31.35
CA VAL A 39 4.45 -34.35 -31.70
C VAL A 39 4.25 -33.99 -33.17
N GLU A 40 5.06 -33.11 -33.72
CA GLU A 40 5.04 -32.67 -35.13
C GLU A 40 5.23 -33.90 -36.11
N LYS A 41 5.98 -34.89 -35.70
CA LYS A 41 6.17 -36.12 -36.50
C LYS A 41 4.88 -36.94 -36.67
N PHE A 42 3.87 -36.73 -35.85
CA PHE A 42 2.61 -37.45 -35.93
C PHE A 42 1.61 -36.86 -36.92
N HIS A 43 1.91 -35.69 -37.53
CA HIS A 43 1.05 -35.03 -38.51
C HIS A 43 -0.40 -34.93 -38.06
N LEU A 44 -0.63 -34.42 -36.88
CA LEU A 44 -1.96 -34.24 -36.28
C LEU A 44 -2.77 -33.18 -37.04
N PRO A 45 -4.12 -33.20 -36.99
CA PRO A 45 -4.95 -32.16 -37.55
C PRO A 45 -4.58 -30.77 -37.02
N ASP A 46 -4.59 -29.75 -37.91
CA ASP A 46 -4.27 -28.39 -37.50
C ASP A 46 -5.47 -27.71 -36.81
N HIS A 47 -5.37 -27.53 -35.49
CA HIS A 47 -6.35 -26.83 -34.69
C HIS A 47 -5.79 -25.51 -34.13
N ASN A 48 -4.78 -24.91 -34.77
CA ASN A 48 -4.05 -23.76 -34.22
C ASN A 48 -4.95 -22.62 -33.82
N ASP A 49 -5.94 -22.22 -34.63
CA ASP A 49 -6.84 -21.10 -34.32
C ASP A 49 -8.14 -21.52 -33.63
N THR A 50 -8.55 -22.80 -33.77
CA THR A 50 -9.80 -23.37 -33.22
C THR A 50 -9.58 -24.21 -31.98
N CYS A 51 -8.36 -24.29 -31.48
CA CYS A 51 -8.00 -25.08 -30.31
C CYS A 51 -8.93 -24.81 -29.11
N ILE A 52 -9.61 -25.85 -28.65
CA ILE A 52 -10.57 -25.74 -27.53
C ILE A 52 -9.92 -25.33 -26.21
N CYS A 53 -8.62 -25.56 -26.06
CA CYS A 53 -7.84 -25.23 -24.87
C CYS A 53 -7.30 -23.81 -24.92
N CYS A 54 -6.38 -23.50 -25.83
CA CYS A 54 -5.69 -22.22 -25.87
C CYS A 54 -6.36 -21.18 -26.78
N CYS A 55 -7.39 -21.54 -27.52
CA CYS A 55 -8.09 -20.66 -28.45
C CYS A 55 -7.13 -19.93 -29.43
N GLY A 56 -6.05 -20.59 -29.84
CA GLY A 56 -5.04 -20.04 -30.77
C GLY A 56 -3.95 -19.17 -30.12
N ILE A 57 -3.93 -18.99 -28.81
CA ILE A 57 -2.88 -18.19 -28.14
C ILE A 57 -1.50 -18.79 -28.32
N MET A 58 -1.37 -20.12 -28.23
CA MET A 58 -0.06 -20.77 -28.35
C MET A 58 0.56 -20.60 -29.74
N SER A 59 -0.24 -20.49 -30.80
CA SER A 59 0.26 -20.18 -32.15
C SER A 59 0.81 -18.74 -32.25
N ARG A 60 0.43 -17.86 -31.31
CA ARG A 60 0.80 -16.44 -31.27
C ARG A 60 1.87 -16.09 -30.24
N PHE A 61 2.48 -17.08 -29.57
CA PHE A 61 3.53 -16.86 -28.59
C PHE A 61 4.68 -16.00 -29.14
N HIS A 62 5.07 -16.18 -30.40
CA HIS A 62 6.09 -15.37 -31.04
C HIS A 62 5.70 -13.89 -31.12
N LYS A 63 4.41 -13.58 -31.40
CA LYS A 63 3.92 -12.19 -31.42
C LYS A 63 3.84 -11.58 -30.03
N ILE A 64 3.55 -12.40 -29.00
CA ILE A 64 3.63 -11.96 -27.61
C ILE A 64 5.08 -11.66 -27.21
N LEU A 65 6.02 -12.50 -27.64
CA LEU A 65 7.46 -12.28 -27.43
C LEU A 65 7.94 -11.00 -28.13
N GLU A 66 7.54 -10.73 -29.36
CA GLU A 66 7.87 -9.50 -30.07
C GLU A 66 7.37 -8.26 -29.31
N LYS A 67 6.12 -8.29 -28.80
CA LYS A 67 5.59 -7.21 -27.97
C LYS A 67 6.30 -7.10 -26.62
N ALA A 68 6.67 -8.21 -26.00
CA ALA A 68 7.48 -8.21 -24.80
C ALA A 68 8.84 -7.57 -25.05
N GLN A 69 9.50 -7.91 -26.14
CA GLN A 69 10.80 -7.31 -26.54
C GLN A 69 10.67 -5.82 -26.84
N GLN A 70 9.57 -5.39 -27.46
CA GLN A 70 9.28 -3.96 -27.66
C GLN A 70 9.08 -3.21 -26.35
N ALA A 71 8.34 -3.80 -25.40
CA ALA A 71 8.11 -3.22 -24.07
C ALA A 71 9.40 -3.17 -23.23
N LEU A 72 10.26 -4.18 -23.38
CA LEU A 72 11.56 -4.24 -22.72
C LEU A 72 12.53 -3.15 -23.21
N GLY A 73 12.53 -2.87 -24.52
CA GLY A 73 13.57 -1.99 -25.08
C GLY A 73 14.96 -2.48 -24.72
N ASN A 74 15.70 -1.67 -23.99
CA ASN A 74 17.03 -2.01 -23.45
C ASN A 74 16.99 -2.71 -22.09
N TYR A 75 15.81 -2.79 -21.45
CA TYR A 75 15.66 -3.40 -20.13
C TYR A 75 15.49 -4.91 -20.23
N SER A 76 15.65 -5.59 -19.11
CA SER A 76 15.30 -6.98 -18.92
C SER A 76 14.45 -7.13 -17.65
N PHE A 77 13.99 -8.32 -17.33
CA PHE A 77 13.08 -8.56 -16.21
C PHE A 77 13.54 -9.78 -15.39
N ASN A 78 13.15 -9.82 -14.12
CA ASN A 78 13.40 -10.96 -13.24
C ASN A 78 12.21 -11.91 -13.16
N ASP A 79 10.99 -11.41 -13.28
CA ASP A 79 9.77 -12.19 -13.23
C ASP A 79 8.79 -11.82 -14.35
N THR A 80 7.81 -12.68 -14.59
CA THR A 80 6.75 -12.48 -15.56
C THR A 80 5.41 -12.75 -14.91
N GLN A 81 4.52 -11.78 -14.97
CA GLN A 81 3.13 -11.94 -14.59
C GLN A 81 2.26 -11.95 -15.84
N ILE A 82 1.31 -12.88 -15.90
CA ILE A 82 0.42 -13.04 -17.05
C ILE A 82 -1.02 -12.92 -16.58
N GLU A 83 -1.71 -11.94 -17.12
CA GLU A 83 -3.15 -11.79 -16.97
C GLU A 83 -3.86 -12.31 -18.23
N MET A 84 -4.85 -13.16 -18.04
CA MET A 84 -5.64 -13.69 -19.14
C MET A 84 -7.14 -13.77 -18.77
N PRO A 85 -8.03 -13.78 -19.79
CA PRO A 85 -9.47 -13.84 -19.55
C PRO A 85 -9.85 -15.03 -18.68
N LYS A 86 -10.74 -14.82 -17.70
CA LYS A 86 -11.19 -15.83 -16.77
C LYS A 86 -11.69 -17.11 -17.46
N LYS A 87 -12.50 -16.94 -18.53
CA LYS A 87 -13.01 -18.05 -19.33
C LYS A 87 -11.90 -18.94 -19.94
N LEU A 88 -10.77 -18.33 -20.31
CA LEU A 88 -9.64 -19.07 -20.88
C LEU A 88 -8.89 -19.83 -19.78
N SER A 89 -8.61 -19.18 -18.64
CA SER A 89 -8.01 -19.84 -17.47
C SER A 89 -8.87 -21.00 -16.98
N GLU A 90 -10.18 -20.81 -16.84
CA GLU A 90 -11.10 -21.86 -16.38
C GLU A 90 -11.14 -23.08 -17.32
N LYS A 91 -11.06 -22.85 -18.64
CA LYS A 91 -10.98 -23.95 -19.60
C LYS A 91 -9.69 -24.75 -19.47
N ASP A 92 -8.55 -24.06 -19.33
CA ASP A 92 -7.25 -24.69 -19.15
C ASP A 92 -7.21 -25.47 -17.82
N ASP A 93 -7.65 -24.87 -16.74
CA ASP A 93 -7.71 -25.49 -15.40
C ASP A 93 -8.63 -26.72 -15.36
N LYS A 94 -9.75 -26.68 -16.09
CA LYS A 94 -10.66 -27.82 -16.21
C LYS A 94 -9.96 -28.98 -16.89
N LEU A 95 -9.30 -28.72 -18.02
CA LEU A 95 -8.59 -29.72 -18.79
C LEU A 95 -7.42 -30.35 -18.02
N LEU A 96 -6.64 -29.50 -17.28
CA LEU A 96 -5.57 -29.98 -16.42
C LEU A 96 -6.08 -30.96 -15.35
N ARG A 97 -7.22 -30.65 -14.72
CA ARG A 97 -7.85 -31.52 -13.72
C ARG A 97 -8.33 -32.84 -14.33
N GLU A 98 -8.99 -32.79 -15.49
CA GLU A 98 -9.47 -33.99 -16.21
C GLU A 98 -8.32 -34.93 -16.57
N LEU A 99 -7.20 -34.34 -16.99
CA LEU A 99 -6.01 -35.11 -17.42
C LEU A 99 -5.04 -35.42 -16.25
N LYS A 100 -5.34 -34.97 -15.04
CA LYS A 100 -4.46 -35.08 -13.86
C LYS A 100 -3.04 -34.52 -14.10
N CYS A 101 -2.95 -33.44 -14.91
CA CYS A 101 -1.70 -32.75 -15.18
C CYS A 101 -1.32 -31.83 -14.02
N GLU A 102 -0.01 -31.61 -13.83
CA GLU A 102 0.49 -30.64 -12.87
C GLU A 102 0.15 -29.20 -13.29
N THR A 103 0.09 -28.29 -12.33
CA THR A 103 -0.13 -26.86 -12.57
C THR A 103 1.00 -26.21 -13.39
N SER A 104 2.20 -26.80 -13.36
CA SER A 104 3.32 -26.44 -14.24
C SER A 104 2.98 -26.52 -15.71
N CYS A 105 2.07 -27.43 -16.09
CA CYS A 105 1.57 -27.58 -17.46
C CYS A 105 0.49 -26.56 -17.85
N SER A 106 0.11 -25.60 -17.00
CA SER A 106 -0.88 -24.59 -17.35
C SER A 106 -0.42 -23.71 -18.53
N LEU A 107 -1.38 -23.21 -19.29
CA LEU A 107 -1.11 -22.30 -20.42
C LEU A 107 -0.33 -21.06 -19.96
N LYS A 108 -0.69 -20.53 -18.79
CA LYS A 108 -0.01 -19.40 -18.14
C LYS A 108 1.46 -19.72 -17.84
N ASN A 109 1.74 -20.82 -17.20
CA ASN A 109 3.12 -21.23 -16.84
C ASN A 109 3.94 -21.58 -18.10
N HIS A 110 3.31 -22.16 -19.10
CA HIS A 110 3.98 -22.48 -20.37
C HIS A 110 4.38 -21.19 -21.12
N LEU A 111 3.51 -20.19 -21.18
CA LEU A 111 3.84 -18.87 -21.76
C LEU A 111 4.94 -18.18 -20.94
N LYS A 112 4.85 -18.20 -19.62
CA LYS A 112 5.88 -17.67 -18.73
C LYS A 112 7.25 -18.28 -19.02
N SER A 113 7.33 -19.59 -19.10
CA SER A 113 8.57 -20.31 -19.43
C SER A 113 9.07 -19.95 -20.84
N TYR A 114 8.18 -19.88 -21.81
CA TYR A 114 8.54 -19.50 -23.19
C TYR A 114 9.17 -18.10 -23.25
N LEU A 115 8.59 -17.11 -22.56
CA LEU A 115 9.10 -15.75 -22.51
C LEU A 115 10.44 -15.69 -21.76
N GLN A 116 10.60 -16.43 -20.66
CA GLN A 116 11.84 -16.49 -19.90
C GLN A 116 13.00 -17.12 -20.67
N ILE A 117 12.75 -18.17 -21.45
CA ILE A 117 13.78 -18.83 -22.25
C ILE A 117 14.23 -17.95 -23.43
N ASN A 118 13.30 -17.26 -24.08
CA ASN A 118 13.56 -16.49 -25.31
C ASN A 118 13.89 -15.02 -25.05
N SER A 119 13.91 -14.57 -23.79
CA SER A 119 14.32 -13.22 -23.38
C SER A 119 15.60 -13.31 -22.59
N LYS A 120 16.47 -12.29 -22.69
CA LYS A 120 17.67 -12.22 -21.84
C LYS A 120 17.23 -12.02 -20.39
N ARG A 121 17.21 -13.11 -19.62
CA ARG A 121 16.96 -13.07 -18.18
C ARG A 121 18.18 -12.48 -17.49
N THR A 122 17.99 -11.36 -16.83
CA THR A 122 19.02 -10.77 -15.96
C THR A 122 18.42 -10.62 -14.54
N LYS A 123 19.29 -10.31 -13.58
CA LYS A 123 18.89 -10.08 -12.18
C LYS A 123 18.22 -8.70 -11.97
N GLN A 124 17.59 -8.13 -12.97
CA GLN A 124 16.94 -6.84 -12.86
C GLN A 124 15.65 -6.92 -12.02
N VAL A 125 15.23 -5.77 -11.48
CA VAL A 125 14.12 -5.68 -10.52
C VAL A 125 12.75 -5.58 -11.16
N ALA A 126 12.68 -5.33 -12.47
CA ALA A 126 11.40 -5.17 -13.18
C ALA A 126 10.66 -6.49 -13.39
N THR A 127 9.34 -6.42 -13.40
CA THR A 127 8.43 -7.53 -13.74
C THR A 127 7.83 -7.26 -15.12
N LEU A 128 7.88 -8.25 -16.02
CA LEU A 128 7.19 -8.20 -17.30
C LEU A 128 5.73 -8.57 -17.09
N LEU A 129 4.81 -7.62 -17.33
CA LEU A 129 3.38 -7.85 -17.32
C LEU A 129 2.91 -8.16 -18.74
N VAL A 130 2.19 -9.27 -18.89
CA VAL A 130 1.59 -9.70 -20.16
C VAL A 130 0.08 -9.75 -19.99
N HIS A 131 -0.61 -8.81 -20.63
CA HIS A 131 -2.07 -8.69 -20.58
C HIS A 131 -2.68 -9.31 -21.84
N ILE A 132 -3.35 -10.43 -21.70
CA ILE A 132 -4.08 -11.09 -22.77
C ILE A 132 -5.57 -10.76 -22.61
N LYS A 133 -6.11 -9.89 -23.48
CA LYS A 133 -7.55 -9.56 -23.50
C LYS A 133 -8.36 -10.57 -24.31
N SER A 134 -7.77 -11.09 -25.37
CA SER A 134 -8.32 -12.14 -26.22
C SER A 134 -7.18 -12.89 -26.93
N PRO A 135 -7.44 -14.01 -27.62
CA PRO A 135 -6.41 -14.71 -28.37
C PRO A 135 -5.66 -13.86 -29.41
N THR A 136 -6.28 -12.79 -29.88
CA THR A 136 -5.71 -11.87 -30.89
C THR A 136 -5.34 -10.49 -30.34
N SER A 137 -5.73 -10.18 -29.10
CA SER A 137 -5.49 -8.88 -28.46
C SER A 137 -4.72 -9.04 -27.18
N PHE A 138 -3.47 -8.61 -27.19
CA PHE A 138 -2.56 -8.64 -26.06
C PHE A 138 -1.57 -7.48 -26.12
N PHE A 139 -1.08 -7.06 -24.97
CA PHE A 139 0.00 -6.08 -24.82
C PHE A 139 0.92 -6.47 -23.66
N CYS A 140 2.12 -5.90 -23.67
CA CYS A 140 3.14 -6.12 -22.64
C CYS A 140 3.63 -4.79 -22.11
N GLU A 141 3.93 -4.74 -20.83
CA GLU A 141 4.54 -3.58 -20.17
C GLU A 141 5.51 -4.02 -19.07
N LEU A 142 6.43 -3.12 -18.69
CA LEU A 142 7.32 -3.34 -17.56
C LEU A 142 6.76 -2.64 -16.34
N GLU A 143 6.69 -3.38 -15.25
CA GLU A 143 6.34 -2.89 -13.93
C GLU A 143 7.58 -2.83 -13.05
N TRP A 144 7.83 -1.66 -12.47
CA TRP A 144 8.90 -1.45 -11.50
C TRP A 144 8.35 -1.59 -10.09
N PRO A 145 9.17 -2.01 -9.10
CA PRO A 145 8.72 -2.11 -7.72
C PRO A 145 8.35 -0.73 -7.16
N ASN A 146 7.43 -0.71 -6.21
CA ASN A 146 7.15 0.50 -5.45
C ASN A 146 8.38 0.91 -4.63
N LEU A 147 8.57 2.22 -4.51
CA LEU A 147 9.49 2.81 -3.55
C LEU A 147 8.72 3.67 -2.56
N TYR A 148 9.32 3.92 -1.41
CA TYR A 148 8.67 4.63 -0.31
C TYR A 148 9.56 5.76 0.19
N ILE A 149 9.01 6.98 0.28
CA ILE A 149 9.64 8.05 1.04
C ILE A 149 9.06 7.99 2.45
N THR A 150 9.90 7.73 3.43
CA THR A 150 9.55 7.82 4.85
C THR A 150 10.07 9.11 5.43
N GLY A 151 9.39 9.65 6.43
CA GLY A 151 9.80 10.86 7.12
C GLY A 151 8.84 11.26 8.20
N ARG A 152 8.99 12.49 8.67
CA ARG A 152 8.11 13.09 9.66
C ARG A 152 7.62 14.44 9.16
N TYR A 153 6.38 14.82 9.53
CA TYR A 153 5.86 16.15 9.22
C TYR A 153 5.47 16.93 10.48
N ILE A 154 5.66 18.23 10.44
CA ILE A 154 5.11 19.22 11.36
C ILE A 154 3.99 19.97 10.64
N LYS A 155 2.91 20.28 11.37
CA LYS A 155 1.81 21.11 10.93
C LYS A 155 1.59 22.25 11.93
N ARG A 156 2.01 23.45 11.59
CA ARG A 156 1.90 24.64 12.46
C ARG A 156 0.56 25.35 12.34
N SER A 157 -0.11 25.19 11.21
CA SER A 157 -1.41 25.80 10.93
C SER A 157 -2.57 25.04 11.58
N ARG A 158 -3.58 25.77 12.06
CA ARG A 158 -4.88 25.24 12.52
C ARG A 158 -5.96 25.33 11.44
N GLN A 159 -5.58 25.63 10.20
CA GLN A 159 -6.48 25.75 9.04
C GLN A 159 -6.17 24.74 7.93
N VAL A 160 -5.21 23.85 8.15
CA VAL A 160 -4.79 22.79 7.21
C VAL A 160 -5.36 21.47 7.68
N SER A 161 -6.13 20.80 6.83
CA SER A 161 -6.64 19.45 7.12
C SER A 161 -5.52 18.41 7.01
N HIS A 162 -5.73 17.23 7.59
CA HIS A 162 -4.79 16.12 7.45
C HIS A 162 -4.83 15.52 6.03
N THR A 163 -6.02 15.18 5.55
CA THR A 163 -6.27 14.62 4.22
C THR A 163 -7.12 15.57 3.39
N ARG A 164 -7.12 15.40 2.08
CA ARG A 164 -7.95 16.18 1.17
C ARG A 164 -9.41 16.14 1.62
N PHE A 165 -10.00 17.30 1.73
CA PHE A 165 -11.40 17.46 2.07
C PHE A 165 -12.06 18.36 1.02
N PHE A 166 -13.19 17.92 0.46
CA PHE A 166 -13.94 18.67 -0.53
C PHE A 166 -15.23 19.19 0.11
N ASN A 167 -15.29 20.49 0.37
CA ASN A 167 -16.49 21.17 0.83
C ASN A 167 -16.80 22.36 -0.08
N GLY A 168 -16.80 22.10 -1.42
CA GLY A 168 -17.01 23.14 -2.42
C GLY A 168 -15.77 23.98 -2.77
N GLU A 169 -14.82 24.10 -1.87
CA GLU A 169 -13.51 24.72 -2.09
C GLU A 169 -12.38 23.74 -1.76
N ALA A 170 -11.29 23.81 -2.54
CA ALA A 170 -10.12 22.97 -2.29
C ALA A 170 -9.37 23.49 -1.05
N ILE A 171 -9.59 22.86 0.10
CA ILE A 171 -8.85 23.15 1.33
C ILE A 171 -7.49 22.46 1.26
N SER A 172 -6.41 23.22 1.53
CA SER A 172 -5.07 22.66 1.65
C SER A 172 -5.01 21.58 2.74
N SER A 173 -4.26 20.53 2.49
CA SER A 173 -4.06 19.42 3.42
C SER A 173 -2.58 19.02 3.48
N VAL A 174 -2.18 18.40 4.60
CA VAL A 174 -0.84 17.79 4.71
C VAL A 174 -0.57 16.82 3.56
N GLU A 175 -1.56 15.98 3.23
CA GLU A 175 -1.50 15.07 2.08
C GLU A 175 -1.23 15.82 0.77
N SER A 176 -2.00 16.87 0.46
CA SER A 176 -1.83 17.62 -0.80
C SER A 176 -0.50 18.36 -0.88
N GLU A 177 -0.03 18.94 0.23
CA GLU A 177 1.26 19.60 0.30
C GLU A 177 2.42 18.64 0.06
N ILE A 178 2.41 17.47 0.71
CA ILE A 178 3.47 16.46 0.56
C ILE A 178 3.44 15.87 -0.85
N ILE A 179 2.28 15.47 -1.36
CA ILE A 179 2.17 14.94 -2.73
C ILE A 179 2.67 15.98 -3.75
N SER A 180 2.28 17.25 -3.60
CA SER A 180 2.71 18.32 -4.52
C SER A 180 4.21 18.55 -4.51
N ALA A 181 4.87 18.39 -3.35
CA ALA A 181 6.31 18.54 -3.21
C ALA A 181 7.12 17.50 -4.01
N PHE A 182 6.55 16.33 -4.25
CA PHE A 182 7.19 15.24 -4.98
C PHE A 182 6.57 14.95 -6.35
N ASN A 183 5.46 15.61 -6.67
CA ASN A 183 4.82 15.44 -7.98
C ASN A 183 5.75 15.85 -9.12
N GLY A 184 5.89 14.98 -10.11
CA GLY A 184 6.77 15.17 -11.26
C GLY A 184 8.27 14.98 -11.00
N LYS A 185 8.70 14.67 -9.75
CA LYS A 185 10.10 14.34 -9.46
C LYS A 185 10.47 12.90 -9.84
N PHE A 186 9.49 12.01 -9.79
CA PHE A 186 9.62 10.63 -10.20
C PHE A 186 8.80 10.39 -11.45
N ASP A 187 9.30 9.63 -12.40
CA ASP A 187 8.49 9.11 -13.51
C ASP A 187 7.59 7.99 -12.98
N SER A 188 6.53 8.38 -12.29
CA SER A 188 5.59 7.49 -11.60
C SER A 188 4.14 7.89 -11.90
N PRO A 189 3.25 6.90 -12.13
CA PRO A 189 1.84 7.18 -12.41
C PRO A 189 1.08 7.71 -11.19
N GLN A 190 1.52 7.40 -9.97
CA GLN A 190 0.79 7.73 -8.76
C GLN A 190 1.68 7.85 -7.52
N LEU A 191 1.33 8.83 -6.68
CA LEU A 191 1.85 9.00 -5.32
C LEU A 191 0.71 8.78 -4.32
N HIS A 192 0.95 7.98 -3.26
CA HIS A 192 -0.04 7.72 -2.23
C HIS A 192 0.53 8.03 -0.84
N PHE A 193 -0.19 8.86 -0.07
CA PHE A 193 0.22 9.32 1.25
C PHE A 193 -0.44 8.49 2.36
N GLU A 194 0.36 8.07 3.32
CA GLU A 194 -0.08 7.44 4.57
C GLU A 194 0.65 8.05 5.76
N SER A 195 0.06 7.98 6.97
CA SER A 195 0.70 8.48 8.18
C SER A 195 0.32 7.67 9.43
N ALA A 196 1.16 7.73 10.46
CA ALA A 196 0.94 7.07 11.74
C ALA A 196 -0.17 7.78 12.56
N GLY A 197 -1.42 7.67 12.09
CA GLY A 197 -2.61 8.34 12.63
C GLY A 197 -2.82 9.73 12.02
N ARG A 198 -3.81 10.46 12.52
CA ARG A 198 -4.23 11.77 11.98
C ARG A 198 -4.58 12.73 13.11
N GLU A 199 -4.57 14.00 12.83
CA GLU A 199 -5.11 15.05 13.67
C GLU A 199 -6.27 15.79 12.96
N ASP A 200 -7.11 16.46 13.75
CA ASP A 200 -8.15 17.35 13.24
C ASP A 200 -7.52 18.64 12.66
N MET A 201 -8.27 19.38 11.85
CA MET A 201 -7.79 20.63 11.20
C MET A 201 -7.28 21.64 12.23
N ASP A 202 -8.02 21.83 13.31
CA ASP A 202 -7.76 22.79 14.40
C ASP A 202 -6.60 22.34 15.34
N VAL A 203 -6.03 21.17 15.14
CA VAL A 203 -4.95 20.60 15.95
C VAL A 203 -3.62 20.76 15.23
N ARG A 204 -2.61 21.34 15.91
CA ARG A 204 -1.24 21.37 15.40
C ARG A 204 -0.51 20.07 15.67
N MET A 205 0.44 19.74 14.82
CA MET A 205 1.43 18.69 15.02
C MET A 205 2.82 19.33 15.09
N LEU A 206 3.48 19.24 16.24
CA LEU A 206 4.71 19.99 16.56
C LEU A 206 5.85 19.07 16.96
N ASN A 207 7.00 19.66 17.30
CA ASN A 207 8.22 19.06 17.85
C ASN A 207 8.71 17.86 17.04
N THR A 208 8.54 16.62 17.56
CA THR A 208 9.05 15.41 16.90
C THR A 208 8.32 15.11 15.60
N GLY A 209 7.24 15.81 15.28
CA GLY A 209 6.43 15.58 14.09
C GLY A 209 5.71 14.22 14.10
N ARG A 210 4.95 13.95 13.05
CA ARG A 210 4.26 12.68 12.86
C ARG A 210 4.93 11.87 11.75
N PRO A 211 5.20 10.57 11.96
CA PRO A 211 5.69 9.70 10.91
C PRO A 211 4.70 9.62 9.75
N PHE A 212 5.23 9.64 8.52
CA PHE A 212 4.47 9.41 7.31
C PHE A 212 5.26 8.57 6.30
N SER A 213 4.55 8.05 5.33
CA SER A 213 5.06 7.41 4.14
C SER A 213 4.41 7.99 2.90
N LEU A 214 5.18 8.15 1.84
CA LEU A 214 4.69 8.44 0.50
C LEU A 214 5.11 7.28 -0.41
N THR A 215 4.14 6.46 -0.83
CA THR A 215 4.37 5.41 -1.80
C THR A 215 4.51 6.01 -3.18
N ILE A 216 5.59 5.68 -3.87
CA ILE A 216 5.86 6.01 -5.27
C ILE A 216 5.55 4.75 -6.06
N SER A 217 4.42 4.73 -6.76
CA SER A 217 3.98 3.56 -7.51
C SER A 217 4.78 3.43 -8.79
N HIS A 218 5.45 2.29 -8.97
CA HIS A 218 6.14 1.89 -10.20
C HIS A 218 7.01 3.01 -10.83
N PRO A 219 7.89 3.69 -10.06
CA PRO A 219 8.75 4.72 -10.63
C PRO A 219 9.69 4.10 -11.64
N LYS A 220 9.90 4.78 -12.78
CA LYS A 220 10.83 4.30 -13.80
C LYS A 220 12.25 4.77 -13.49
N PRO A 221 13.28 3.97 -13.80
CA PRO A 221 14.66 4.41 -13.72
C PRO A 221 14.95 5.48 -14.77
N ASN A 222 15.98 6.29 -14.53
CA ASN A 222 16.49 7.20 -15.55
C ASN A 222 16.97 6.39 -16.76
N PRO A 223 16.46 6.63 -17.98
CA PRO A 223 16.86 5.87 -19.17
C PRO A 223 18.33 6.05 -19.58
N GLU A 224 19.02 7.08 -19.06
CA GLU A 224 20.44 7.35 -19.30
C GLU A 224 21.36 6.74 -18.22
N ALA A 225 20.79 6.24 -17.12
CA ALA A 225 21.56 5.62 -16.04
C ALA A 225 21.77 4.11 -16.28
N ASP A 226 22.75 3.56 -15.59
CA ASP A 226 22.90 2.10 -15.55
C ASP A 226 21.65 1.44 -14.98
N ILE A 227 21.29 0.30 -15.56
CA ILE A 227 20.06 -0.40 -15.16
C ILE A 227 20.26 -1.03 -13.76
N PRO A 228 19.43 -0.70 -12.77
CA PRO A 228 19.59 -1.20 -11.42
C PRO A 228 19.40 -2.72 -11.36
N LEU A 229 20.32 -3.42 -10.70
CA LEU A 229 20.30 -4.86 -10.52
C LEU A 229 19.53 -5.31 -9.27
N THR A 230 19.36 -4.41 -8.31
CA THR A 230 18.64 -4.67 -7.06
C THR A 230 17.69 -3.51 -6.75
N ILE A 231 16.64 -3.78 -5.95
CA ILE A 231 15.72 -2.73 -5.50
C ILE A 231 16.46 -1.69 -4.65
N SER A 232 17.41 -2.12 -3.81
CA SER A 232 18.21 -1.20 -2.99
C SER A 232 19.09 -0.28 -3.85
N GLN A 233 19.69 -0.79 -4.93
CA GLN A 233 20.41 0.04 -5.90
C GLN A 233 19.46 1.03 -6.57
N PHE A 234 18.28 0.58 -7.01
CA PHE A 234 17.27 1.43 -7.62
C PHE A 234 16.80 2.56 -6.68
N ALA A 235 16.57 2.25 -5.40
CA ALA A 235 16.26 3.27 -4.40
C ALA A 235 17.45 4.25 -4.20
N SER A 236 18.68 3.74 -4.17
CA SER A 236 19.89 4.57 -4.04
C SER A 236 20.07 5.52 -5.23
N ASP A 237 19.83 5.03 -6.45
CA ASP A 237 19.97 5.82 -7.68
C ASP A 237 18.97 6.99 -7.75
N LEU A 238 17.81 6.86 -7.09
CA LEU A 238 16.79 7.91 -7.01
C LEU A 238 16.85 8.74 -5.73
N ALA A 239 17.72 8.41 -4.77
CA ALA A 239 17.77 9.07 -3.46
C ALA A 239 18.08 10.56 -3.54
N TYR A 240 18.80 11.03 -4.57
CA TYR A 240 19.11 12.45 -4.78
C TYR A 240 17.87 13.31 -5.01
N LEU A 241 16.73 12.72 -5.42
CA LEU A 241 15.44 13.40 -5.59
C LEU A 241 14.76 13.72 -4.26
N VAL A 242 15.24 13.12 -3.15
CA VAL A 242 14.64 13.24 -1.82
C VAL A 242 15.58 14.01 -0.90
N PRO A 243 15.35 15.33 -0.70
CA PRO A 243 16.13 16.12 0.25
C PRO A 243 15.86 15.64 1.68
N SER A 244 16.78 15.94 2.61
CA SER A 244 16.62 15.58 4.02
C SER A 244 15.45 16.25 4.71
N GLN A 245 15.10 17.49 4.26
CA GLN A 245 13.97 18.28 4.79
C GLN A 245 13.43 19.25 3.73
N LEU A 246 12.16 19.64 3.88
CA LEU A 246 11.50 20.65 3.05
C LEU A 246 10.53 21.48 3.89
N GLN A 247 10.55 22.81 3.66
CA GLN A 247 9.47 23.69 4.08
C GLN A 247 8.42 23.71 2.97
N LEU A 248 7.19 23.37 3.31
CA LEU A 248 6.07 23.37 2.38
C LEU A 248 5.17 24.59 2.66
N SER A 249 4.15 24.76 1.82
CA SER A 249 3.17 25.83 2.01
C SER A 249 2.33 25.60 3.27
N ASN A 250 1.60 26.64 3.67
CA ASN A 250 0.59 26.59 4.75
C ASN A 250 1.11 26.12 6.12
N GLY A 251 2.41 26.30 6.39
CA GLY A 251 3.03 25.94 7.67
C GLY A 251 3.21 24.45 7.89
N VAL A 252 3.31 23.68 6.80
CA VAL A 252 3.73 22.30 6.80
C VAL A 252 5.22 22.20 6.55
N GLU A 253 5.89 21.34 7.29
CA GLU A 253 7.32 21.06 7.17
C GLU A 253 7.52 19.55 7.21
N ILE A 254 8.39 19.02 6.35
CA ILE A 254 8.77 17.61 6.35
C ILE A 254 10.27 17.46 6.54
N PHE A 255 10.70 16.43 7.30
CA PHE A 255 12.09 16.21 7.65
C PHE A 255 12.37 14.72 7.93
N ASP A 256 13.63 14.37 8.15
CA ASP A 256 14.11 12.98 8.28
C ASP A 256 13.71 12.10 7.10
N LEU A 257 13.72 12.70 5.90
CA LEU A 257 13.27 12.04 4.69
C LEU A 257 14.27 10.99 4.22
N LYS A 258 13.77 9.81 3.89
CA LYS A 258 14.56 8.69 3.35
C LYS A 258 13.77 7.98 2.28
N LEU A 259 14.43 7.63 1.18
CA LEU A 259 13.90 6.73 0.17
C LEU A 259 14.27 5.29 0.54
N THR A 260 13.30 4.39 0.48
CA THR A 260 13.48 2.97 0.83
C THR A 260 12.63 2.07 -0.07
N GLU A 261 13.07 0.83 -0.23
CA GLU A 261 12.33 -0.25 -0.89
C GLU A 261 11.41 -1.03 0.07
N ILE A 262 11.54 -0.79 1.36
CA ILE A 262 10.77 -1.51 2.39
C ILE A 262 9.49 -0.75 2.67
N GLU A 263 8.34 -1.40 2.50
CA GLU A 263 7.05 -0.84 2.88
C GLU A 263 6.97 -0.61 4.39
N PRO A 264 6.78 0.65 4.83
CA PRO A 264 6.76 0.96 6.25
C PRO A 264 5.40 0.61 6.90
N ASP A 265 5.43 0.11 8.15
CA ASP A 265 4.22 -0.09 8.94
C ASP A 265 3.76 1.24 9.56
N MET A 266 2.77 1.90 8.95
CA MET A 266 2.19 3.18 9.41
C MET A 266 1.08 3.00 10.46
N LYS A 267 0.87 1.80 11.01
CA LYS A 267 -0.15 1.58 12.05
C LYS A 267 0.16 2.41 13.30
N PRO A 268 -0.84 3.13 13.84
CA PRO A 268 -0.66 3.98 15.01
C PRO A 268 -0.55 3.14 16.30
N LYS A 269 0.63 2.59 16.57
CA LYS A 269 0.91 1.77 17.79
C LYS A 269 1.46 2.56 18.96
N HIS A 270 1.75 3.86 18.78
CA HIS A 270 2.59 4.62 19.68
C HIS A 270 1.80 5.50 20.63
N MET A 271 2.38 5.73 21.82
CA MET A 271 1.96 6.78 22.74
C MET A 271 2.01 8.15 22.06
N LYS A 272 1.24 9.09 22.60
CA LYS A 272 1.21 10.47 22.11
C LYS A 272 1.28 11.42 23.29
N ALA A 273 2.03 12.51 23.10
CA ALA A 273 2.08 13.61 24.03
C ALA A 273 1.36 14.84 23.45
N TYR A 274 0.69 15.55 24.33
CA TYR A 274 -0.14 16.69 23.99
C TYR A 274 0.13 17.88 24.92
N LYS A 275 -0.05 19.10 24.38
CA LYS A 275 -0.21 20.34 25.14
C LYS A 275 -1.55 20.96 24.82
N CYS A 276 -2.31 21.30 25.85
CA CYS A 276 -3.68 21.78 25.73
C CYS A 276 -3.87 23.07 26.51
N VAL A 277 -4.52 24.05 25.93
CA VAL A 277 -5.02 25.21 26.64
C VAL A 277 -6.48 24.96 26.98
N ILE A 278 -6.79 25.01 28.26
CA ILE A 278 -8.10 24.68 28.82
C ILE A 278 -8.69 25.90 29.51
N SER A 279 -9.99 26.18 29.29
CA SER A 279 -10.78 27.07 30.15
C SER A 279 -11.66 26.26 31.08
N THR A 280 -11.92 26.81 32.27
CA THR A 280 -12.72 26.21 33.34
C THR A 280 -13.86 27.13 33.73
N SER A 281 -15.04 26.56 34.09
CA SER A 281 -16.24 27.32 34.46
C SER A 281 -16.07 28.14 35.74
N ARG A 282 -15.15 27.76 36.63
CA ARG A 282 -14.81 28.45 37.86
C ARG A 282 -13.30 28.50 38.11
N PRO A 283 -12.77 29.39 38.98
CA PRO A 283 -11.36 29.47 39.27
C PRO A 283 -10.78 28.17 39.76
N VAL A 284 -9.55 27.86 39.38
CA VAL A 284 -8.81 26.66 39.76
C VAL A 284 -7.85 27.01 40.89
N THR A 285 -7.88 26.23 41.97
CA THR A 285 -6.97 26.38 43.10
C THR A 285 -5.68 25.58 42.90
N ASP A 286 -4.66 25.85 43.74
CA ASP A 286 -3.40 25.12 43.65
C ASP A 286 -3.57 23.63 44.03
N GLU A 287 -4.48 23.31 44.95
CA GLU A 287 -4.81 21.94 45.34
C GLU A 287 -5.46 21.18 44.18
N MET A 288 -6.32 21.86 43.41
CA MET A 288 -6.93 21.25 42.19
C MET A 288 -5.86 20.92 41.16
N ILE A 289 -4.90 21.81 40.94
CA ILE A 289 -3.79 21.58 40.02
C ILE A 289 -2.91 20.42 40.47
N GLN A 290 -2.57 20.36 41.77
CA GLN A 290 -1.76 19.27 42.34
C GLN A 290 -2.41 17.91 42.11
N ARG A 291 -3.75 17.80 42.15
CA ARG A 291 -4.48 16.56 41.85
C ARG A 291 -4.32 16.10 40.38
N LEU A 292 -3.93 16.96 39.47
CA LEU A 292 -3.66 16.61 38.09
C LEU A 292 -2.24 16.08 37.85
N SER A 293 -1.34 16.15 38.85
CA SER A 293 -0.01 15.53 38.78
C SER A 293 -0.11 14.04 39.06
N VAL A 294 -0.70 13.29 38.14
CA VAL A 294 -1.01 11.86 38.28
C VAL A 294 -0.50 11.06 37.09
N GLU A 295 -0.29 9.77 37.33
CA GLU A 295 0.16 8.81 36.34
C GLU A 295 -0.82 7.62 36.23
N ASN A 296 -0.89 7.02 35.06
CA ASN A 296 -1.63 5.80 34.75
C ASN A 296 -3.13 5.87 35.11
N VAL A 297 -3.79 6.99 34.78
CA VAL A 297 -5.23 7.14 34.97
C VAL A 297 -5.97 6.37 33.86
N VAL A 298 -6.73 5.37 34.26
CA VAL A 298 -7.60 4.62 33.32
C VAL A 298 -8.84 5.46 33.02
N VAL A 299 -9.15 5.61 31.74
CA VAL A 299 -10.26 6.40 31.23
C VAL A 299 -11.14 5.53 30.34
N TYR A 300 -12.41 5.45 30.63
CA TYR A 300 -13.41 4.76 29.80
C TYR A 300 -14.08 5.75 28.86
N GLN A 301 -13.87 5.57 27.55
CA GLN A 301 -14.39 6.46 26.53
C GLN A 301 -15.37 5.71 25.62
N ARG A 302 -16.63 6.11 25.61
CA ARG A 302 -17.59 5.69 24.59
C ARG A 302 -17.23 6.36 23.26
N THR A 303 -17.58 5.74 22.14
CA THR A 303 -17.40 6.36 20.83
C THR A 303 -17.93 7.79 20.83
N PRO A 304 -17.09 8.82 20.59
CA PRO A 304 -17.50 10.23 20.64
C PRO A 304 -18.69 10.55 19.75
N THR A 305 -19.58 11.45 20.20
CA THR A 305 -20.76 11.87 19.45
C THR A 305 -20.39 12.42 18.07
N ARG A 306 -19.30 13.18 17.96
CA ARG A 306 -18.82 13.78 16.69
C ARG A 306 -18.34 12.77 15.64
N VAL A 307 -18.06 11.52 16.01
CA VAL A 307 -17.61 10.46 15.09
C VAL A 307 -18.52 9.23 15.08
N ALA A 308 -19.64 9.26 15.77
CA ALA A 308 -20.58 8.16 15.92
C ALA A 308 -21.07 7.59 14.58
N GLN A 309 -21.22 8.43 13.56
CA GLN A 309 -21.62 8.03 12.20
C GLN A 309 -20.54 7.25 11.42
N ARG A 310 -19.26 7.30 11.88
CA ARG A 310 -18.12 6.74 11.16
C ARG A 310 -17.38 5.64 11.93
N ARG A 311 -17.78 5.41 13.20
CA ARG A 311 -17.11 4.50 14.11
C ARG A 311 -18.15 3.62 14.81
N GLU A 312 -17.79 2.37 15.00
CA GLU A 312 -18.56 1.43 15.82
C GLU A 312 -18.76 1.98 17.22
N MET A 313 -20.01 1.85 17.73
CA MET A 313 -20.43 2.31 19.05
C MET A 313 -19.95 1.33 20.11
N MET A 314 -18.86 1.65 20.77
CA MET A 314 -18.28 0.83 21.85
C MET A 314 -17.61 1.70 22.91
N THR A 315 -17.42 1.15 24.09
CA THR A 315 -16.58 1.74 25.14
C THR A 315 -15.16 1.21 24.99
N ARG A 316 -14.20 2.10 25.01
CA ARG A 316 -12.76 1.80 24.94
C ARG A 316 -12.09 2.22 26.23
N GLU A 317 -11.32 1.31 26.79
CA GLU A 317 -10.39 1.63 27.86
C GLU A 317 -9.15 2.31 27.28
N LYS A 318 -8.76 3.44 27.86
CA LYS A 318 -7.60 4.23 27.51
C LYS A 318 -6.83 4.62 28.76
N VAL A 319 -5.56 4.90 28.60
CA VAL A 319 -4.70 5.27 29.72
C VAL A 319 -4.11 6.65 29.47
N VAL A 320 -4.32 7.56 30.41
CA VAL A 320 -3.54 8.78 30.56
C VAL A 320 -2.32 8.38 31.39
N MET A 321 -1.19 8.18 30.71
CA MET A 321 0.03 7.64 31.31
C MET A 321 0.71 8.66 32.20
N LYS A 322 0.67 9.93 31.81
CA LYS A 322 1.21 11.05 32.59
C LYS A 322 0.38 12.30 32.32
N MET A 323 0.08 13.03 33.37
CA MET A 323 -0.62 14.29 33.30
C MET A 323 0.01 15.30 34.25
N ASN A 324 0.13 16.54 33.79
CA ASN A 324 0.55 17.68 34.59
C ASN A 324 -0.17 18.94 34.11
N ALA A 325 -0.45 19.86 35.04
CA ALA A 325 -1.11 21.14 34.71
C ALA A 325 -0.39 22.31 35.33
N GLU A 326 -0.40 23.44 34.61
CA GLU A 326 0.11 24.72 35.08
C GLU A 326 -1.00 25.77 34.95
N ARG A 327 -1.15 26.64 35.94
CA ARG A 327 -2.12 27.73 35.92
C ARG A 327 -1.60 28.89 35.07
N ILE A 328 -2.31 29.22 34.00
CA ILE A 328 -2.04 30.43 33.20
C ILE A 328 -2.71 31.64 33.85
N SER A 329 -3.96 31.47 34.30
CA SER A 329 -4.74 32.48 35.02
C SER A 329 -5.83 31.78 35.82
N PRO A 330 -6.66 32.50 36.65
CA PRO A 330 -7.63 31.84 37.50
C PRO A 330 -8.54 30.81 36.85
N ARG A 331 -8.86 30.97 35.58
CA ARG A 331 -9.75 30.07 34.79
C ARG A 331 -9.12 29.44 33.58
N PHE A 332 -7.77 29.50 33.48
CA PHE A 332 -7.06 28.93 32.32
C PHE A 332 -5.87 28.10 32.77
N LEU A 333 -5.77 26.91 32.21
CA LEU A 333 -4.71 25.93 32.45
C LEU A 333 -3.95 25.61 31.16
N LEU A 334 -2.65 25.37 31.31
CA LEU A 334 -1.84 24.61 30.35
C LEU A 334 -1.77 23.17 30.86
N LEU A 335 -2.39 22.24 30.12
CA LEU A 335 -2.39 20.83 30.45
C LEU A 335 -1.44 20.07 29.54
N THR A 336 -0.52 19.32 30.11
CA THR A 336 0.39 18.41 29.40
C THR A 336 -0.04 16.99 29.66
N LEU A 337 -0.19 16.18 28.60
CA LEU A 337 -0.67 14.80 28.67
C LEU A 337 0.25 13.87 27.89
N GLN A 338 0.48 12.66 28.42
CA GLN A 338 0.94 11.50 27.66
C GLN A 338 -0.14 10.42 27.73
N THR A 339 -0.55 9.88 26.59
CA THR A 339 -1.67 8.91 26.55
C THR A 339 -1.38 7.73 25.65
N SER A 340 -2.07 6.63 25.89
CA SER A 340 -2.13 5.50 24.97
C SER A 340 -2.72 5.91 23.63
N SER A 341 -2.39 5.16 22.57
CA SER A 341 -2.90 5.43 21.21
C SER A 341 -4.44 5.37 21.15
N GLY A 342 -5.01 6.33 20.41
CA GLY A 342 -6.46 6.41 20.21
C GLY A 342 -7.26 6.96 21.37
N THR A 343 -6.63 7.62 22.34
CA THR A 343 -7.32 8.40 23.37
C THR A 343 -7.91 9.67 22.74
N TYR A 344 -9.17 9.95 23.03
CA TYR A 344 -9.91 11.12 22.57
C TYR A 344 -9.72 12.27 23.56
N ILE A 345 -8.78 13.18 23.27
CA ILE A 345 -8.39 14.25 24.18
C ILE A 345 -9.50 15.30 24.36
N LYS A 346 -10.21 15.66 23.29
CA LYS A 346 -11.32 16.62 23.36
C LYS A 346 -12.39 16.12 24.33
N GLU A 347 -12.73 14.84 24.22
CA GLU A 347 -13.73 14.18 25.07
C GLU A 347 -13.24 13.94 26.49
N PHE A 348 -11.94 13.71 26.69
CA PHE A 348 -11.37 13.66 28.04
C PHE A 348 -11.51 15.01 28.77
N VAL A 349 -11.35 16.12 28.05
CA VAL A 349 -11.48 17.47 28.61
C VAL A 349 -12.95 17.81 28.89
N ASN A 350 -13.84 17.64 27.92
CA ASN A 350 -15.23 18.13 28.00
C ASN A 350 -16.24 17.05 28.45
N SER A 351 -15.81 15.85 28.81
CA SER A 351 -16.60 14.68 29.20
C SER A 351 -17.50 14.06 28.12
N ASP A 352 -17.75 14.73 26.99
CA ASP A 352 -18.71 14.30 25.95
C ASP A 352 -20.07 13.89 26.56
N PHE A 353 -20.66 14.77 27.36
CA PHE A 353 -21.92 14.53 28.08
C PHE A 353 -21.89 13.30 29.02
N GLY A 354 -20.78 13.08 29.71
CA GLY A 354 -20.58 11.93 30.60
C GLY A 354 -20.22 10.62 29.89
N ARG A 355 -19.94 10.66 28.60
CA ARG A 355 -19.53 9.48 27.82
C ARG A 355 -18.06 9.12 28.03
N THR A 356 -17.28 10.02 28.64
CA THR A 356 -15.89 9.81 29.05
C THR A 356 -15.78 9.94 30.56
N SER A 357 -15.31 8.90 31.25
CA SER A 357 -15.14 8.89 32.70
C SER A 357 -13.88 8.11 33.12
N PRO A 358 -13.06 8.65 34.05
CA PRO A 358 -13.11 10.03 34.52
C PRO A 358 -12.80 11.05 33.41
N CYS A 359 -13.33 12.25 33.54
CA CYS A 359 -12.97 13.39 32.70
C CYS A 359 -12.11 14.40 33.48
N LEU A 360 -11.52 15.36 32.80
CA LEU A 360 -10.68 16.37 33.43
C LEU A 360 -11.39 17.10 34.58
N GLY A 361 -12.66 17.48 34.38
CA GLY A 361 -13.45 18.18 35.38
C GLY A 361 -13.71 17.37 36.66
N SER A 362 -13.89 16.06 36.54
CA SER A 362 -14.04 15.18 37.74
C SER A 362 -12.72 14.93 38.45
N LEU A 363 -11.58 15.04 37.77
CA LEU A 363 -10.26 14.95 38.41
C LEU A 363 -9.88 16.26 39.13
N LEU A 364 -10.29 17.40 38.59
CA LEU A 364 -10.10 18.71 39.25
C LEU A 364 -10.92 18.81 40.52
N ASP A 365 -12.18 18.38 40.48
CA ASP A 365 -13.08 18.43 41.66
C ASP A 365 -13.86 17.10 41.80
N PRO A 366 -13.35 16.14 42.57
CA PRO A 366 -13.98 14.85 42.78
C PRO A 366 -15.15 14.88 43.79
N THR A 367 -15.38 16.01 44.50
CA THR A 367 -16.30 16.08 45.63
C THR A 367 -17.72 16.52 45.25
N GLY A 368 -17.98 16.86 44.01
CA GLY A 368 -19.26 17.41 43.60
C GLY A 368 -19.59 17.19 42.12
N VAL A 369 -20.34 18.11 41.54
CA VAL A 369 -20.59 18.14 40.09
C VAL A 369 -19.26 18.42 39.39
N PRO A 370 -18.88 17.60 38.41
CA PRO A 370 -17.65 17.79 37.66
C PRO A 370 -17.53 19.22 37.12
N MET A 371 -16.34 19.83 37.24
CA MET A 371 -16.08 21.15 36.71
C MET A 371 -16.22 21.11 35.18
N GLU A 372 -16.98 22.03 34.60
CA GLU A 372 -17.02 22.17 33.15
C GLU A 372 -15.67 22.69 32.65
N CYS A 373 -15.08 21.93 31.72
CA CYS A 373 -13.81 22.24 31.10
C CYS A 373 -13.99 22.31 29.57
N GLN A 374 -13.42 23.33 28.97
CA GLN A 374 -13.45 23.52 27.52
C GLN A 374 -12.01 23.55 26.97
N LEU A 375 -11.77 22.74 25.95
CA LEU A 375 -10.53 22.73 25.22
C LEU A 375 -10.50 23.91 24.23
N LEU A 376 -9.58 24.83 24.44
CA LEU A 376 -9.40 26.00 23.55
C LEU A 376 -8.36 25.73 22.46
N GLN A 377 -7.27 25.08 22.82
CA GLN A 377 -6.20 24.73 21.89
C GLN A 377 -5.67 23.32 22.21
N LEU A 378 -5.37 22.58 21.16
CA LEU A 378 -4.74 21.27 21.23
C LEU A 378 -3.55 21.20 20.28
N ASP A 379 -2.42 20.80 20.83
CA ASP A 379 -1.21 20.53 20.07
C ASP A 379 -0.73 19.11 20.37
N VAL A 380 -0.46 18.35 19.32
CA VAL A 380 0.28 17.08 19.44
C VAL A 380 1.77 17.44 19.41
N VAL A 381 2.50 17.07 20.44
CA VAL A 381 3.92 17.43 20.56
C VAL A 381 4.85 16.23 20.36
N GLN A 382 4.33 15.01 20.49
CA GLN A 382 5.11 13.79 20.25
C GLN A 382 4.20 12.65 19.76
N VAL A 383 4.68 11.89 18.79
CA VAL A 383 4.10 10.63 18.32
C VAL A 383 5.20 9.59 18.23
N GLY A 384 5.07 8.51 19.03
CA GLY A 384 6.07 7.47 19.18
C GLY A 384 6.89 7.67 20.46
N ALA A 385 7.53 6.59 20.90
CA ALA A 385 8.60 6.66 21.90
C ALA A 385 9.90 7.10 21.19
N ASP A 386 10.69 7.92 21.85
CA ASP A 386 12.07 8.15 21.48
C ASP A 386 12.89 6.91 21.81
#